data_f0dba1968b86a61369a659ece9790d7e
#
_entry.id   f0dba1968b86a61369a659ece9790d7e
#
_cell.length_a   1.000
_cell.length_b   1.000
_cell.length_c   1.000
_cell.angle_alpha   90.00
_cell.angle_beta   90.00
_cell.angle_gamma   90.00
#
_symmetry.space_group_name_H-M   'P 1'
#
loop_
_entity.id
_entity.type
_entity.pdbx_description
1 polymer ?
#
loop_
_entity_poly.entity_id
_entity_poly.type
_entity_poly.pdbx_seq_one_letter_code
_entity_poly.pdbx_strand_id
1 'polypeptide(L)'
;DLAGFDRVSPRTEQSLSKFRTEYSATGVETDKVYTAGVNYQPLKSLKTSLYVANVEDFWNQYYFGATHELGDSSVLSLTTGLNYYKTVDEGKKLMGEIDNDTYSLSLGLTHQAHSLTFSYQEVNGNEYFDYLHETNGIYLANSLLSDFNGPNEKSFQIAYGINMAEYGVPGLKFNIYQARGWGIDGTHYTGTAYTDPGAKRGDLSLMDGESHYEYGVGASYAVQSGPLKATAIRATYTTHRASEHQADGNINEFRLVTPRPFNIL
;
A
#
# COMPACT_ATOMS: atom_id res chain seq x y z
N ASP A 1 15.43 3.39 -14.92
CA ASP A 1 15.94 3.58 -13.55
C ASP A 1 16.88 2.44 -13.20
N LEU A 2 17.98 2.74 -12.51
CA LEU A 2 18.91 1.79 -11.92
C LEU A 2 19.50 2.42 -10.66
N ALA A 3 19.42 1.73 -9.54
CA ALA A 3 19.94 2.22 -8.27
C ALA A 3 20.47 1.09 -7.38
N GLY A 4 21.45 1.42 -6.53
CA GLY A 4 21.96 0.57 -5.47
C GLY A 4 22.08 1.38 -4.18
N PHE A 5 21.72 0.75 -3.07
CA PHE A 5 21.72 1.38 -1.76
C PHE A 5 22.38 0.46 -0.74
N ASP A 6 23.11 1.05 0.21
CA ASP A 6 23.76 0.34 1.29
C ASP A 6 23.29 0.80 2.70
N ARG A 7 22.50 1.85 2.75
CA ARG A 7 21.90 2.38 4.00
C ARG A 7 20.59 3.10 3.70
N VAL A 8 19.76 3.19 4.73
CA VAL A 8 18.52 3.98 4.74
C VAL A 8 18.56 4.98 5.90
N SER A 9 17.86 6.11 5.74
CA SER A 9 17.62 7.06 6.82
C SER A 9 16.15 6.95 7.26
N PRO A 10 15.85 6.15 8.28
CA PRO A 10 14.49 6.01 8.79
C PRO A 10 13.98 7.33 9.39
N ARG A 11 12.69 7.61 9.24
CA ARG A 11 12.06 8.84 9.81
C ARG A 11 12.15 8.91 11.32
N THR A 12 12.23 7.77 11.97
CA THR A 12 12.25 7.62 13.43
C THR A 12 13.66 7.59 14.01
N GLU A 13 14.70 7.59 13.17
CA GLU A 13 16.11 7.53 13.58
C GLU A 13 16.88 8.77 13.12
N GLN A 14 17.94 9.14 13.87
CA GLN A 14 18.82 10.28 13.54
C GLN A 14 20.07 9.87 12.75
N SER A 15 20.23 8.58 12.47
CA SER A 15 21.41 8.02 11.80
C SER A 15 21.00 7.12 10.63
N LEU A 16 21.96 6.87 9.73
CA LEU A 16 21.80 5.85 8.71
C LEU A 16 21.81 4.47 9.36
N SER A 17 20.89 3.62 8.95
CA SER A 17 20.76 2.24 9.41
C SER A 17 20.80 1.25 8.23
N LYS A 18 20.92 -0.04 8.55
CA LYS A 18 20.70 -1.13 7.61
C LYS A 18 19.22 -1.23 7.23
N PHE A 19 18.93 -1.98 6.18
CA PHE A 19 17.55 -2.21 5.76
C PHE A 19 16.91 -3.28 6.63
N ARG A 20 15.67 -3.03 7.03
CA ARG A 20 14.77 -3.97 7.71
C ARG A 20 13.48 -4.08 6.93
N THR A 21 12.69 -5.10 7.20
CA THR A 21 11.36 -5.23 6.63
C THR A 21 10.30 -4.67 7.56
N GLU A 22 9.09 -4.44 7.04
CA GLU A 22 8.00 -3.86 7.82
C GLU A 22 7.44 -4.85 8.84
N TYR A 23 7.33 -6.13 8.47
CA TYR A 23 6.63 -7.14 9.27
C TYR A 23 7.53 -8.11 10.03
N SER A 24 8.85 -8.00 9.90
CA SER A 24 9.76 -8.90 10.63
C SER A 24 9.63 -8.73 12.14
N ALA A 25 9.32 -9.82 12.83
CA ALA A 25 9.28 -9.89 14.30
C ALA A 25 10.68 -9.93 14.94
N THR A 26 11.69 -10.40 14.20
CA THR A 26 13.06 -10.63 14.73
C THR A 26 14.01 -9.47 14.45
N GLY A 27 13.58 -8.46 13.67
CA GLY A 27 14.41 -7.31 13.32
C GLY A 27 15.66 -7.67 12.52
N VAL A 28 15.60 -8.73 11.69
CA VAL A 28 16.70 -9.08 10.78
C VAL A 28 17.01 -7.93 9.83
N GLU A 29 18.29 -7.77 9.52
CA GLU A 29 18.80 -6.66 8.72
C GLU A 29 19.60 -7.14 7.52
N THR A 30 19.61 -6.35 6.46
CA THR A 30 20.47 -6.53 5.30
C THR A 30 21.24 -5.25 4.96
N ASP A 31 22.36 -5.40 4.26
CA ASP A 31 23.27 -4.30 3.95
C ASP A 31 23.03 -3.67 2.58
N LYS A 32 22.42 -4.39 1.62
CA LYS A 32 22.36 -3.94 0.24
C LYS A 32 21.00 -4.16 -0.41
N VAL A 33 20.61 -3.17 -1.20
CA VAL A 33 19.43 -3.21 -2.03
C VAL A 33 19.80 -2.71 -3.43
N TYR A 34 19.42 -3.47 -4.45
CA TYR A 34 19.58 -3.08 -5.85
C TYR A 34 18.22 -3.05 -6.53
N THR A 35 17.96 -2.01 -7.30
CA THR A 35 16.72 -1.89 -8.07
C THR A 35 16.99 -1.52 -9.51
N ALA A 36 16.22 -2.08 -10.41
CA ALA A 36 16.19 -1.69 -11.82
C ALA A 36 14.77 -1.71 -12.34
N GLY A 37 14.43 -0.80 -13.24
CA GLY A 37 13.10 -0.80 -13.81
C GLY A 37 12.88 0.26 -14.89
N VAL A 38 11.73 0.14 -15.52
CA VAL A 38 11.29 1.01 -16.60
C VAL A 38 9.80 1.33 -16.48
N ASN A 39 9.47 2.60 -16.70
CA ASN A 39 8.12 3.05 -16.94
C ASN A 39 7.95 3.30 -18.44
N TYR A 40 6.91 2.74 -19.02
CA TYR A 40 6.63 2.85 -20.45
C TYR A 40 5.16 3.18 -20.68
N GLN A 41 4.90 4.10 -21.59
CA GLN A 41 3.57 4.53 -21.97
C GLN A 41 3.32 4.20 -23.44
N PRO A 42 2.87 2.97 -23.77
CA PRO A 42 2.65 2.53 -25.14
C PRO A 42 1.53 3.29 -25.84
N LEU A 43 0.54 3.75 -25.08
CA LEU A 43 -0.57 4.58 -25.54
C LEU A 43 -0.78 5.75 -24.57
N LYS A 44 -1.39 6.85 -25.03
CA LYS A 44 -1.74 7.97 -24.13
C LYS A 44 -2.61 7.54 -22.95
N SER A 45 -3.44 6.53 -23.17
CA SER A 45 -4.36 5.98 -22.18
C SER A 45 -3.76 4.82 -21.34
N LEU A 46 -2.58 4.27 -21.68
CA LEU A 46 -2.01 3.12 -21.02
C LEU A 46 -0.60 3.42 -20.50
N LYS A 47 -0.42 3.32 -19.20
CA LYS A 47 0.89 3.40 -18.52
C LYS A 47 1.24 2.02 -17.99
N THR A 48 2.50 1.61 -18.13
CA THR A 48 3.02 0.34 -17.62
C THR A 48 4.34 0.55 -16.89
N SER A 49 4.62 -0.30 -15.93
CA SER A 49 5.85 -0.30 -15.13
C SER A 49 6.37 -1.72 -14.98
N LEU A 50 7.68 -1.89 -15.10
CA LEU A 50 8.37 -3.15 -14.81
C LEU A 50 9.56 -2.82 -13.92
N TYR A 51 9.64 -3.47 -12.77
CA TYR A 51 10.74 -3.29 -11.82
C TYR A 51 11.21 -4.63 -11.28
N VAL A 52 12.47 -4.69 -10.92
CA VAL A 52 13.07 -5.75 -10.13
C VAL A 52 13.85 -5.13 -8.99
N ALA A 53 13.72 -5.71 -7.80
CA ALA A 53 14.51 -5.38 -6.63
C ALA A 53 15.18 -6.66 -6.11
N ASN A 54 16.49 -6.57 -5.86
CA ASN A 54 17.23 -7.56 -5.09
C ASN A 54 17.52 -6.97 -3.71
N VAL A 55 17.05 -7.62 -2.67
CA VAL A 55 17.32 -7.30 -1.28
C VAL A 55 18.22 -8.40 -0.74
N GLU A 56 19.52 -8.11 -0.60
CA GLU A 56 20.57 -9.09 -0.29
C GLU A 56 20.18 -9.97 0.91
N ASP A 57 20.30 -11.29 0.77
CA ASP A 57 19.98 -12.31 1.77
C ASP A 57 18.49 -12.38 2.20
N PHE A 58 17.59 -11.58 1.62
CA PHE A 58 16.16 -11.58 1.87
C PHE A 58 15.40 -12.17 0.69
N TRP A 59 15.27 -11.41 -0.41
CA TRP A 59 14.47 -11.79 -1.58
C TRP A 59 14.86 -11.08 -2.87
N ASN A 60 14.43 -11.66 -3.97
CA ASN A 60 14.24 -10.98 -5.24
C ASN A 60 12.76 -10.68 -5.43
N GLN A 61 12.40 -9.46 -5.75
CA GLN A 61 11.03 -9.03 -5.99
C GLN A 61 10.89 -8.46 -7.39
N TYR A 62 9.94 -8.96 -8.13
CA TYR A 62 9.59 -8.54 -9.49
C TYR A 62 8.23 -7.87 -9.45
N TYR A 63 8.11 -6.72 -10.08
CA TYR A 63 6.88 -5.95 -10.13
C TYR A 63 6.45 -5.66 -11.55
N PHE A 64 5.17 -5.83 -11.83
CA PHE A 64 4.48 -5.35 -13.01
C PHE A 64 3.28 -4.50 -12.59
N GLY A 65 3.20 -3.28 -13.17
CA GLY A 65 2.06 -2.38 -13.00
C GLY A 65 1.49 -1.96 -14.35
N ALA A 66 0.17 -1.81 -14.42
CA ALA A 66 -0.52 -1.25 -15.59
C ALA A 66 -1.69 -0.39 -15.14
N THR A 67 -1.83 0.79 -15.73
CA THR A 67 -3.00 1.67 -15.55
C THR A 67 -3.54 2.08 -16.90
N HIS A 68 -4.83 1.86 -17.12
CA HIS A 68 -5.52 2.21 -18.35
C HIS A 68 -6.67 3.16 -18.05
N GLU A 69 -6.72 4.28 -18.77
CA GLU A 69 -7.73 5.35 -18.63
C GLU A 69 -8.50 5.49 -19.93
N LEU A 70 -9.82 5.41 -19.88
CA LEU A 70 -10.73 5.52 -21.02
C LEU A 70 -11.84 6.54 -20.74
N GLY A 71 -12.31 7.19 -21.79
CA GLY A 71 -13.44 8.13 -21.72
C GLY A 71 -13.07 9.52 -21.21
N ASP A 72 -14.09 10.26 -20.80
CA ASP A 72 -14.00 11.64 -20.31
C ASP A 72 -14.82 11.77 -19.03
N SER A 73 -14.26 12.31 -17.98
CA SER A 73 -14.91 12.43 -16.66
C SER A 73 -16.15 13.33 -16.67
N SER A 74 -16.29 14.25 -17.65
CA SER A 74 -17.50 15.05 -17.82
C SER A 74 -18.71 14.23 -18.29
N VAL A 75 -18.46 13.10 -18.97
CA VAL A 75 -19.48 12.15 -19.42
C VAL A 75 -19.38 10.87 -18.59
N LEU A 76 -18.32 10.12 -18.81
CA LEU A 76 -17.96 8.92 -18.02
C LEU A 76 -16.51 8.56 -18.34
N SER A 77 -15.66 8.47 -17.34
CA SER A 77 -14.34 7.87 -17.45
C SER A 77 -14.23 6.57 -16.68
N LEU A 78 -13.44 5.67 -17.24
CA LEU A 78 -13.10 4.37 -16.68
C LEU A 78 -11.59 4.32 -16.47
N THR A 79 -11.17 4.03 -15.25
CA THR A 79 -9.76 3.75 -14.92
C THR A 79 -9.64 2.31 -14.44
N THR A 80 -8.77 1.52 -15.08
CA THR A 80 -8.44 0.17 -14.63
C THR A 80 -6.99 0.12 -14.19
N GLY A 81 -6.72 -0.58 -13.10
CA GLY A 81 -5.39 -0.79 -12.55
C GLY A 81 -5.11 -2.27 -12.32
N LEU A 82 -3.88 -2.68 -12.61
CA LEU A 82 -3.32 -3.99 -12.27
C LEU A 82 -1.97 -3.75 -11.63
N ASN A 83 -1.73 -4.37 -10.48
CA ASN A 83 -0.42 -4.52 -9.89
C ASN A 83 -0.17 -5.99 -9.60
N TYR A 84 1.01 -6.48 -9.91
CA TYR A 84 1.44 -7.84 -9.65
C TYR A 84 2.87 -7.85 -9.15
N TYR A 85 3.09 -8.60 -8.09
CA TYR A 85 4.40 -8.88 -7.52
C TYR A 85 4.66 -10.38 -7.49
N LYS A 86 5.88 -10.76 -7.88
CA LYS A 86 6.47 -12.07 -7.57
C LYS A 86 7.65 -11.83 -6.65
N THR A 87 7.64 -12.45 -5.47
CA THR A 87 8.75 -12.39 -4.52
C THR A 87 9.25 -13.79 -4.26
N VAL A 88 10.56 -14.00 -4.38
CA VAL A 88 11.21 -15.28 -4.10
C VAL A 88 12.42 -15.05 -3.21
N ASP A 89 12.69 -15.98 -2.31
CA ASP A 89 13.84 -15.89 -1.42
C ASP A 89 15.18 -15.78 -2.17
N GLU A 90 16.18 -15.21 -1.50
CA GLU A 90 17.52 -14.98 -2.05
C GLU A 90 18.59 -15.15 -0.96
N GLY A 91 19.80 -15.54 -1.40
CA GLY A 91 20.99 -15.61 -0.55
C GLY A 91 20.81 -16.50 0.66
N LYS A 92 21.02 -15.97 1.87
CA LYS A 92 20.90 -16.71 3.12
C LYS A 92 19.47 -16.96 3.58
N LYS A 93 18.48 -16.46 2.85
CA LYS A 93 17.04 -16.61 3.16
C LYS A 93 16.70 -16.20 4.59
N LEU A 94 17.20 -15.05 5.03
CA LEU A 94 17.01 -14.58 6.41
C LEU A 94 15.54 -14.32 6.76
N MET A 95 14.67 -14.18 5.74
CA MET A 95 13.23 -14.08 5.89
C MET A 95 12.51 -15.42 5.75
N GLY A 96 13.24 -16.55 5.73
CA GLY A 96 12.70 -17.89 5.47
C GLY A 96 12.58 -18.21 3.98
N GLU A 97 11.92 -19.33 3.68
CA GLU A 97 11.55 -19.67 2.30
C GLU A 97 10.39 -18.77 1.88
N ILE A 98 10.57 -18.05 0.78
CA ILE A 98 9.58 -17.12 0.23
C ILE A 98 9.24 -17.55 -1.20
N ASP A 99 7.96 -17.72 -1.47
CA ASP A 99 7.41 -17.93 -2.81
C ASP A 99 6.03 -17.27 -2.90
N ASN A 100 6.02 -15.96 -3.07
CA ASN A 100 4.83 -15.13 -2.95
C ASN A 100 4.42 -14.55 -4.30
N ASP A 101 3.15 -14.72 -4.63
CA ASP A 101 2.48 -14.09 -5.77
C ASP A 101 1.38 -13.18 -5.25
N THR A 102 1.58 -11.87 -5.31
CA THR A 102 0.60 -10.89 -4.82
C THR A 102 0.12 -10.00 -5.96
N TYR A 103 -1.18 -9.83 -6.07
CA TYR A 103 -1.75 -8.94 -7.09
C TYR A 103 -2.93 -8.13 -6.58
N SER A 104 -3.18 -7.01 -7.25
CA SER A 104 -4.40 -6.23 -7.09
C SER A 104 -4.97 -5.77 -8.42
N LEU A 105 -6.29 -5.73 -8.47
CA LEU A 105 -7.09 -5.21 -9.58
C LEU A 105 -7.94 -4.06 -9.08
N SER A 106 -8.05 -2.98 -9.84
CA SER A 106 -8.93 -1.86 -9.52
C SER A 106 -9.74 -1.42 -10.73
N LEU A 107 -10.96 -0.97 -10.46
CA LEU A 107 -11.90 -0.41 -11.43
C LEU A 107 -12.48 0.87 -10.86
N GLY A 108 -12.11 2.01 -11.44
CA GLY A 108 -12.61 3.34 -11.10
C GLY A 108 -13.55 3.87 -12.18
N LEU A 109 -14.72 4.34 -11.77
CA LEU A 109 -15.69 5.04 -12.59
C LEU A 109 -15.81 6.48 -12.12
N THR A 110 -15.70 7.44 -13.04
CA THR A 110 -15.90 8.85 -12.72
C THR A 110 -16.92 9.46 -13.68
N HIS A 111 -17.93 10.11 -13.12
CA HIS A 111 -18.96 10.86 -13.84
C HIS A 111 -19.17 12.19 -13.15
N GLN A 112 -18.78 13.29 -13.83
CA GLN A 112 -18.85 14.65 -13.28
C GLN A 112 -18.24 14.75 -11.87
N ALA A 113 -19.04 15.08 -10.87
CA ALA A 113 -18.61 15.23 -9.49
C ALA A 113 -18.27 13.91 -8.78
N HIS A 114 -18.76 12.77 -9.28
CA HIS A 114 -18.79 11.51 -8.58
C HIS A 114 -17.72 10.55 -9.06
N SER A 115 -17.07 9.85 -8.12
CA SER A 115 -16.16 8.75 -8.41
C SER A 115 -16.52 7.54 -7.56
N LEU A 116 -16.45 6.35 -8.17
CA LEU A 116 -16.66 5.08 -7.51
C LEU A 116 -15.51 4.15 -7.89
N THR A 117 -14.86 3.53 -6.90
CA THR A 117 -13.75 2.59 -7.13
C THR A 117 -14.04 1.26 -6.46
N PHE A 118 -13.79 0.18 -7.17
CA PHE A 118 -13.76 -1.18 -6.64
C PHE A 118 -12.35 -1.70 -6.79
N SER A 119 -11.85 -2.39 -5.76
CA SER A 119 -10.56 -3.06 -5.81
C SER A 119 -10.64 -4.44 -5.20
N TYR A 120 -9.87 -5.35 -5.76
CA TYR A 120 -9.62 -6.69 -5.23
C TYR A 120 -8.13 -6.92 -5.15
N GLN A 121 -7.69 -7.57 -4.08
CA GLN A 121 -6.29 -7.89 -3.84
C GLN A 121 -6.19 -9.29 -3.25
N GLU A 122 -5.15 -10.03 -3.63
CA GLU A 122 -4.88 -11.36 -3.12
C GLU A 122 -3.38 -11.56 -2.94
N VAL A 123 -3.03 -12.15 -1.81
CA VAL A 123 -1.69 -12.62 -1.47
C VAL A 123 -1.70 -14.14 -1.55
N ASN A 124 -0.87 -14.73 -2.40
CA ASN A 124 -0.67 -16.17 -2.48
C ASN A 124 0.74 -16.48 -2.00
N GLY A 125 0.88 -16.83 -0.74
CA GLY A 125 2.13 -17.15 -0.07
C GLY A 125 1.87 -17.48 1.39
N ASN A 126 2.74 -18.23 2.01
CA ASN A 126 2.63 -18.62 3.41
C ASN A 126 3.22 -17.56 4.37
N GLU A 127 3.81 -16.52 3.82
CA GLU A 127 4.40 -15.37 4.49
C GLU A 127 3.66 -14.08 4.10
N TYR A 128 3.93 -13.00 4.83
CA TYR A 128 3.46 -11.67 4.41
C TYR A 128 3.98 -11.31 3.01
N PHE A 129 3.16 -10.62 2.23
CA PHE A 129 3.74 -9.76 1.21
C PHE A 129 4.43 -8.60 1.94
N ASP A 130 5.74 -8.67 2.09
CA ASP A 130 6.52 -7.72 2.88
C ASP A 130 7.35 -6.78 2.00
N TYR A 131 7.81 -5.70 2.59
CA TYR A 131 8.58 -4.65 1.94
C TYR A 131 9.56 -4.00 2.94
N LEU A 132 10.46 -3.18 2.43
CA LEU A 132 11.44 -2.51 3.28
C LEU A 132 10.76 -1.42 4.12
N HIS A 133 11.02 -1.47 5.41
CA HIS A 133 10.48 -0.55 6.41
C HIS A 133 10.66 0.91 6.03
N GLU A 134 9.62 1.72 6.25
CA GLU A 134 9.55 3.15 5.93
C GLU A 134 9.74 3.51 4.44
N THR A 135 9.60 2.56 3.53
CA THR A 135 9.57 2.82 2.08
C THR A 135 8.13 2.92 1.57
N ASN A 136 7.93 3.58 0.44
CA ASN A 136 6.66 3.58 -0.29
C ASN A 136 6.66 2.49 -1.37
N GLY A 137 7.14 1.29 -1.03
CA GLY A 137 7.36 0.18 -1.97
C GLY A 137 6.12 -0.61 -2.35
N ILE A 138 4.96 -0.31 -1.78
CA ILE A 138 3.70 -0.99 -2.06
C ILE A 138 2.85 -0.18 -3.04
N TYR A 139 2.48 -0.81 -4.16
CA TYR A 139 1.53 -0.26 -5.16
C TYR A 139 0.24 -1.08 -5.24
N LEU A 140 -0.05 -1.88 -4.23
CA LEU A 140 -1.27 -2.67 -4.14
C LEU A 140 -2.49 -1.77 -3.88
N ALA A 141 -3.64 -2.15 -4.43
CA ALA A 141 -4.83 -1.30 -4.41
C ALA A 141 -5.46 -1.14 -3.02
N ASN A 142 -5.26 -2.11 -2.12
CA ASN A 142 -5.81 -2.12 -0.77
C ASN A 142 -4.74 -1.81 0.29
N SER A 143 -3.65 -1.12 -0.05
CA SER A 143 -2.73 -0.54 0.94
C SER A 143 -3.34 0.76 1.50
N LEU A 144 -3.91 0.69 2.70
CA LEU A 144 -4.69 1.74 3.37
C LEU A 144 -4.02 2.15 4.69
N LEU A 145 -4.76 2.18 5.81
CA LEU A 145 -4.16 2.24 7.14
C LEU A 145 -3.53 0.89 7.49
N SER A 146 -4.21 -0.21 7.14
CA SER A 146 -3.68 -1.57 7.07
C SER A 146 -3.34 -1.91 5.61
N ASP A 147 -2.34 -2.75 5.37
CA ASP A 147 -1.88 -3.08 4.02
C ASP A 147 -2.65 -4.23 3.35
N PHE A 148 -3.46 -4.95 4.09
CA PHE A 148 -4.17 -6.14 3.59
C PHE A 148 -3.23 -7.12 2.87
N ASN A 149 -2.09 -7.40 3.49
CA ASN A 149 -0.97 -8.14 2.92
C ASN A 149 -0.59 -9.39 3.70
N GLY A 150 -1.48 -9.89 4.55
CA GLY A 150 -1.30 -11.11 5.31
C GLY A 150 -1.14 -12.34 4.41
N PRO A 151 -0.53 -13.44 4.91
CA PRO A 151 -0.37 -14.68 4.15
C PRO A 151 -1.73 -15.24 3.73
N ASN A 152 -1.84 -15.64 2.45
CA ASN A 152 -3.05 -16.19 1.83
C ASN A 152 -4.28 -15.25 1.87
N GLU A 153 -4.08 -13.98 2.21
CA GLU A 153 -5.15 -13.01 2.36
C GLU A 153 -5.81 -12.64 1.04
N LYS A 154 -7.15 -12.58 1.06
CA LYS A 154 -7.98 -11.97 0.03
C LYS A 154 -8.64 -10.73 0.60
N SER A 155 -8.69 -9.66 -0.19
CA SER A 155 -9.35 -8.43 0.24
C SER A 155 -10.08 -7.73 -0.89
N PHE A 156 -11.11 -6.97 -0.52
CA PHE A 156 -11.76 -6.05 -1.45
C PHE A 156 -11.91 -4.67 -0.81
N GLN A 157 -12.00 -3.65 -1.65
CA GLN A 157 -12.34 -2.29 -1.27
C GLN A 157 -13.45 -1.74 -2.17
N ILE A 158 -14.32 -0.93 -1.59
CA ILE A 158 -15.20 -0.02 -2.30
C ILE A 158 -14.95 1.39 -1.76
N ALA A 159 -14.74 2.35 -2.67
CA ALA A 159 -14.54 3.75 -2.32
C ALA A 159 -15.42 4.66 -3.17
N TYR A 160 -15.98 5.68 -2.53
CA TYR A 160 -16.77 6.72 -3.21
C TYR A 160 -16.20 8.08 -2.87
N GLY A 161 -16.10 8.94 -3.90
CA GLY A 161 -15.66 10.32 -3.78
C GLY A 161 -16.65 11.28 -4.43
N ILE A 162 -16.72 12.51 -3.90
CA ILE A 162 -17.47 13.59 -4.49
C ILE A 162 -16.65 14.88 -4.50
N ASN A 163 -16.64 15.56 -5.67
CA ASN A 163 -16.01 16.86 -5.88
C ASN A 163 -17.08 17.96 -5.87
N MET A 164 -17.07 18.79 -4.86
CA MET A 164 -18.08 19.81 -4.65
C MET A 164 -17.97 21.03 -5.59
N ALA A 165 -16.99 21.05 -6.50
CA ALA A 165 -16.87 22.13 -7.51
C ALA A 165 -18.12 22.23 -8.39
N GLU A 166 -18.71 21.09 -8.77
CA GLU A 166 -19.95 21.02 -9.55
C GLU A 166 -21.18 21.58 -8.78
N TYR A 167 -21.06 21.68 -7.46
CA TYR A 167 -22.09 22.21 -6.55
C TYR A 167 -21.75 23.61 -6.03
N GLY A 168 -20.83 24.33 -6.70
CA GLY A 168 -20.47 25.71 -6.39
C GLY A 168 -19.46 25.88 -5.25
N VAL A 169 -18.82 24.81 -4.77
CA VAL A 169 -17.78 24.87 -3.73
C VAL A 169 -16.45 24.31 -4.28
N PRO A 170 -15.75 25.05 -5.15
CA PRO A 170 -14.50 24.58 -5.74
C PRO A 170 -13.43 24.33 -4.65
N GLY A 171 -12.68 23.26 -4.84
CA GLY A 171 -11.62 22.84 -3.91
C GLY A 171 -12.07 21.92 -2.78
N LEU A 172 -13.37 21.83 -2.47
CA LEU A 172 -13.89 20.92 -1.47
C LEU A 172 -14.18 19.54 -2.07
N LYS A 173 -13.68 18.48 -1.41
CA LYS A 173 -13.94 17.08 -1.78
C LYS A 173 -14.22 16.26 -0.53
N PHE A 174 -15.07 15.26 -0.67
CA PHE A 174 -15.30 14.24 0.36
C PHE A 174 -15.02 12.86 -0.21
N ASN A 175 -14.65 11.95 0.65
CA ASN A 175 -14.50 10.52 0.32
C ASN A 175 -14.93 9.65 1.48
N ILE A 176 -15.40 8.46 1.15
CA ILE A 176 -15.68 7.36 2.09
C ILE A 176 -15.23 6.07 1.44
N TYR A 177 -14.71 5.14 2.24
CA TYR A 177 -14.38 3.80 1.77
C TYR A 177 -14.64 2.75 2.83
N GLN A 178 -14.78 1.52 2.36
CA GLN A 178 -14.76 0.30 3.16
C GLN A 178 -13.84 -0.70 2.50
N ALA A 179 -13.03 -1.38 3.31
CA ALA A 179 -12.23 -2.53 2.91
C ALA A 179 -12.44 -3.70 3.86
N ARG A 180 -12.27 -4.91 3.37
CA ARG A 180 -12.32 -6.14 4.16
C ARG A 180 -11.30 -7.13 3.64
N GLY A 181 -10.54 -7.73 4.58
CA GLY A 181 -9.61 -8.83 4.36
C GLY A 181 -10.07 -10.08 5.10
N TRP A 182 -9.80 -11.25 4.52
CA TRP A 182 -10.15 -12.55 5.10
C TRP A 182 -9.25 -13.66 4.58
N GLY A 183 -9.29 -14.80 5.29
CA GLY A 183 -8.55 -16.00 4.92
C GLY A 183 -7.06 -15.92 5.21
N ILE A 184 -6.67 -15.02 6.11
CA ILE A 184 -5.26 -14.89 6.52
C ILE A 184 -4.87 -16.18 7.26
N ASP A 185 -3.90 -16.90 6.70
CA ASP A 185 -3.37 -18.14 7.27
C ASP A 185 -1.86 -18.20 7.09
N GLY A 186 -1.13 -17.99 8.19
CA GLY A 186 0.33 -18.05 8.28
C GLY A 186 0.85 -19.34 8.89
N THR A 187 -0.01 -20.30 9.24
CA THR A 187 0.39 -21.52 9.95
C THR A 187 1.32 -22.44 9.14
N HIS A 188 1.40 -22.23 7.84
CA HIS A 188 2.28 -22.97 6.93
C HIS A 188 3.65 -22.31 6.71
N TYR A 189 3.89 -21.14 7.29
CA TYR A 189 5.20 -20.49 7.22
C TYR A 189 6.23 -21.30 8.02
N THR A 190 7.39 -21.57 7.41
CA THR A 190 8.43 -22.44 7.99
C THR A 190 9.65 -21.67 8.54
N GLY A 191 9.72 -20.35 8.30
CA GLY A 191 10.79 -19.51 8.80
C GLY A 191 10.57 -19.03 10.23
N THR A 192 11.48 -18.20 10.72
CA THR A 192 11.42 -17.58 12.06
C THR A 192 11.28 -16.06 12.03
N ALA A 193 11.47 -15.43 10.86
CA ALA A 193 11.49 -13.98 10.77
C ALA A 193 10.15 -13.31 11.12
N TYR A 194 9.04 -14.01 10.89
CA TYR A 194 7.67 -13.54 11.16
C TYR A 194 7.01 -14.27 12.34
N THR A 195 7.80 -14.86 13.23
CA THR A 195 7.28 -15.52 14.44
C THR A 195 7.86 -14.87 15.69
N ASP A 196 7.00 -14.58 16.65
CA ASP A 196 7.36 -14.09 17.98
C ASP A 196 6.52 -14.82 19.05
N PRO A 197 7.05 -15.84 19.72
CA PRO A 197 6.29 -16.63 20.69
C PRO A 197 5.71 -15.82 21.86
N GLY A 198 6.12 -14.56 22.01
CA GLY A 198 5.60 -13.63 23.02
C GLY A 198 4.52 -12.67 22.49
N ALA A 199 4.38 -12.53 21.19
CA ALA A 199 3.44 -11.64 20.56
C ALA A 199 2.03 -12.26 20.54
N LYS A 200 1.03 -11.40 20.78
CA LYS A 200 -0.38 -11.79 20.59
C LYS A 200 -0.85 -11.54 19.16
N ARG A 201 -0.15 -10.69 18.41
CA ARG A 201 -0.49 -10.24 17.06
C ARG A 201 0.74 -10.26 16.18
N GLY A 202 0.55 -10.50 14.89
CA GLY A 202 1.63 -10.49 13.93
C GLY A 202 2.47 -11.76 13.88
N ASP A 203 2.31 -12.69 14.81
CA ASP A 203 2.97 -13.99 14.79
C ASP A 203 2.24 -14.92 13.82
N LEU A 204 2.89 -15.27 12.71
CA LEU A 204 2.29 -16.12 11.68
C LEU A 204 1.85 -17.49 12.20
N SER A 205 2.54 -18.04 13.18
CA SER A 205 2.20 -19.36 13.75
C SER A 205 0.84 -19.38 14.45
N LEU A 206 0.27 -18.21 14.78
CA LEU A 206 -1.01 -18.05 15.44
C LEU A 206 -2.13 -17.66 14.47
N MET A 207 -1.80 -17.31 13.22
CA MET A 207 -2.78 -16.83 12.24
C MET A 207 -3.41 -17.99 11.49
N ASP A 208 -4.59 -18.40 11.92
CA ASP A 208 -5.43 -19.43 11.29
C ASP A 208 -6.83 -18.89 11.00
N GLY A 209 -7.06 -18.48 9.76
CA GLY A 209 -8.35 -17.93 9.31
C GLY A 209 -8.64 -16.51 9.80
N GLU A 210 -7.61 -15.74 10.10
CA GLU A 210 -7.75 -14.35 10.57
C GLU A 210 -8.39 -13.45 9.51
N SER A 211 -8.98 -12.35 9.99
CA SER A 211 -9.67 -11.38 9.15
C SER A 211 -9.66 -9.99 9.76
N HIS A 212 -9.85 -8.97 8.92
CA HIS A 212 -9.99 -7.59 9.36
C HIS A 212 -10.84 -6.77 8.40
N TYR A 213 -11.24 -5.58 8.86
CA TYR A 213 -11.92 -4.61 8.03
C TYR A 213 -11.57 -3.18 8.42
N GLU A 214 -11.71 -2.29 7.47
CA GLU A 214 -11.41 -0.87 7.62
C GLU A 214 -12.49 0.00 6.99
N TYR A 215 -12.85 1.09 7.69
CA TYR A 215 -13.71 2.15 7.18
C TYR A 215 -12.98 3.47 7.33
N GLY A 216 -13.04 4.29 6.30
CA GLY A 216 -12.50 5.63 6.34
C GLY A 216 -13.46 6.65 5.77
N VAL A 217 -13.45 7.84 6.34
CA VAL A 217 -14.14 9.03 5.83
C VAL A 217 -13.16 10.19 5.82
N GLY A 218 -13.19 10.97 4.75
CA GLY A 218 -12.28 12.11 4.58
C GLY A 218 -12.95 13.31 3.97
N ALA A 219 -12.40 14.48 4.31
CA ALA A 219 -12.70 15.74 3.66
C ALA A 219 -11.39 16.46 3.33
N SER A 220 -11.32 17.10 2.18
CA SER A 220 -10.20 17.94 1.81
C SER A 220 -10.67 19.24 1.19
N TYR A 221 -9.96 20.33 1.50
CA TYR A 221 -10.21 21.63 0.91
C TYR A 221 -8.90 22.26 0.41
N ALA A 222 -8.86 22.62 -0.86
CA ALA A 222 -7.77 23.38 -1.44
C ALA A 222 -8.15 24.88 -1.47
N VAL A 223 -7.36 25.71 -0.82
CA VAL A 223 -7.59 27.16 -0.73
C VAL A 223 -7.48 27.78 -2.13
N GLN A 224 -8.56 28.44 -2.58
CA GLN A 224 -8.70 28.89 -3.96
C GLN A 224 -8.03 30.27 -4.21
N SER A 225 -7.89 31.13 -3.18
CA SER A 225 -7.39 32.50 -3.35
C SER A 225 -6.70 33.02 -2.06
N GLY A 226 -6.11 34.20 -2.17
CA GLY A 226 -5.44 34.89 -1.04
C GLY A 226 -4.04 34.33 -0.73
N PRO A 227 -3.45 34.76 0.41
CA PRO A 227 -2.07 34.40 0.80
C PRO A 227 -1.84 32.89 1.03
N LEU A 228 -2.91 32.15 1.27
CA LEU A 228 -2.88 30.70 1.51
C LEU A 228 -3.28 29.89 0.27
N LYS A 229 -3.39 30.54 -0.90
CA LYS A 229 -3.67 29.82 -2.15
C LYS A 229 -2.71 28.64 -2.34
N ALA A 230 -3.21 27.53 -2.84
CA ALA A 230 -2.52 26.26 -3.00
C ALA A 230 -2.21 25.50 -1.70
N THR A 231 -2.51 26.05 -0.52
CA THR A 231 -2.53 25.25 0.72
C THR A 231 -3.74 24.32 0.65
N ALA A 232 -3.53 23.03 0.95
CA ALA A 232 -4.63 22.10 1.15
C ALA A 232 -4.80 21.77 2.62
N ILE A 233 -6.00 21.49 3.06
CA ILE A 233 -6.32 20.95 4.37
C ILE A 233 -7.02 19.61 4.13
N ARG A 234 -6.52 18.55 4.76
CA ARG A 234 -7.13 17.21 4.70
C ARG A 234 -7.40 16.73 6.11
N ALA A 235 -8.63 16.33 6.37
CA ALA A 235 -9.04 15.65 7.59
C ALA A 235 -9.53 14.25 7.21
N THR A 236 -9.00 13.22 7.86
CA THR A 236 -9.45 11.84 7.69
C THR A 236 -9.69 11.19 9.03
N TYR A 237 -10.71 10.39 9.11
CA TYR A 237 -10.96 9.49 10.23
C TYR A 237 -11.06 8.07 9.71
N THR A 238 -10.27 7.17 10.28
CA THR A 238 -10.23 5.76 9.91
C THR A 238 -10.44 4.90 11.14
N THR A 239 -11.22 3.85 11.00
CA THR A 239 -11.39 2.80 12.01
C THR A 239 -11.05 1.46 11.38
N HIS A 240 -10.14 0.73 12.02
CA HIS A 240 -9.73 -0.62 11.67
C HIS A 240 -10.09 -1.59 12.80
N ARG A 241 -10.59 -2.76 12.45
CA ARG A 241 -10.94 -3.83 13.39
C ARG A 241 -10.46 -5.16 12.84
N ALA A 242 -9.85 -5.93 13.70
CA ALA A 242 -9.19 -7.19 13.35
C ALA A 242 -9.53 -8.30 14.34
N SER A 243 -9.46 -9.52 13.86
CA SER A 243 -9.48 -10.72 14.69
C SER A 243 -8.24 -10.79 15.60
N GLU A 244 -8.15 -11.80 16.44
CA GLU A 244 -7.26 -11.80 17.62
C GLU A 244 -5.78 -11.70 17.26
N HIS A 245 -5.32 -12.41 16.24
CA HIS A 245 -3.90 -12.53 15.90
C HIS A 245 -3.46 -11.71 14.68
N GLN A 246 -4.40 -11.06 13.98
CA GLN A 246 -4.07 -10.19 12.87
C GLN A 246 -3.14 -9.03 13.32
N ALA A 247 -2.15 -8.66 12.50
CA ALA A 247 -1.03 -7.82 12.89
C ALA A 247 -1.42 -6.46 13.46
N ASP A 248 -2.28 -5.70 12.76
CA ASP A 248 -2.56 -4.31 13.09
C ASP A 248 -3.51 -4.14 14.29
N GLY A 249 -4.38 -5.11 14.54
CA GLY A 249 -5.34 -5.05 15.64
C GLY A 249 -6.43 -3.98 15.45
N ASN A 250 -6.92 -3.43 16.56
CA ASN A 250 -7.98 -2.44 16.55
C ASN A 250 -7.43 -1.03 16.65
N ILE A 251 -7.63 -0.21 15.63
CA ILE A 251 -7.11 1.16 15.51
C ILE A 251 -8.26 2.12 15.25
N ASN A 252 -8.22 3.30 15.86
CA ASN A 252 -8.97 4.48 15.44
C ASN A 252 -7.96 5.59 15.22
N GLU A 253 -7.96 6.17 14.04
CA GLU A 253 -7.02 7.23 13.69
C GLU A 253 -7.76 8.46 13.16
N PHE A 254 -7.34 9.63 13.64
CA PHE A 254 -7.69 10.91 13.05
C PHE A 254 -6.41 11.60 12.56
N ARG A 255 -6.36 11.93 11.28
CA ARG A 255 -5.26 12.71 10.68
C ARG A 255 -5.77 14.06 10.20
N LEU A 256 -5.02 15.11 10.57
CA LEU A 256 -5.15 16.43 9.97
C LEU A 256 -3.82 16.79 9.30
N VAL A 257 -3.84 16.98 7.99
CA VAL A 257 -2.65 17.28 7.18
C VAL A 257 -2.85 18.57 6.40
N THR A 258 -1.86 19.46 6.47
CA THR A 258 -1.90 20.75 5.78
C THR A 258 -0.68 20.91 4.86
N PRO A 259 -0.65 20.22 3.69
CA PRO A 259 0.44 20.40 2.73
C PRO A 259 0.41 21.80 2.13
N ARG A 260 1.54 22.48 2.15
CA ARG A 260 1.77 23.77 1.49
C ARG A 260 3.04 23.67 0.64
N PRO A 261 2.95 23.85 -0.68
CA PRO A 261 4.15 23.92 -1.51
C PRO A 261 4.91 25.22 -1.21
N PHE A 262 6.23 25.10 -1.03
CA PHE A 262 7.17 26.22 -0.95
C PHE A 262 8.08 26.16 -2.15
N ASN A 263 8.23 27.29 -2.85
CA ASN A 263 9.31 27.43 -3.82
C ASN A 263 10.53 27.95 -3.05
N ILE A 264 11.54 27.12 -2.96
CA ILE A 264 12.88 27.53 -2.47
C ILE A 264 13.67 27.87 -3.73
N LEU A 265 13.89 29.16 -3.96
CA LEU A 265 14.77 29.67 -5.02
C LEU A 265 16.22 29.59 -4.57
#